data_70fefd572d300e6439ca6f77604eaab5
#
_entry.id   70fefd572d300e6439ca6f77604eaab5
#
_cell.length_a   1.000
_cell.length_b   1.000
_cell.length_c   1.000
_cell.angle_alpha   90.00
_cell.angle_beta   90.00
_cell.angle_gamma   90.00
#
_symmetry.space_group_name_H-M   'P 1'
#
loop_
_entity.id
_entity.type
_entity.pdbx_description
1 polymer ?
#
loop_
_entity_poly.entity_id
_entity_poly.type
_entity_poly.pdbx_seq_one_letter_code
_entity_poly.pdbx_strand_id
1 'polypeptide(L)'
;MDEHGQKVQQGAEKEGVEPQARCDRIADEFKKMLVSLGIANDDYVRTTESRHQQVVTSLLKDLFERGEIYQAEYSGFYSMRAEQFLQEKDKVDGGWPEIFGEVTEITEKNYFFKLGKYQEWLLQFLKENKNFILPAHRQSQVIEFLKEPLNDLCISRPKERLSWGIPLPFDQEYVTYVWFDALVNYVTAAGYGGKEFTKLWPADLHVIGKDILAPPHAVYWPIMLEACNLEPV
;
A
#
# COMPACT_ATOMS: atom_id res chain seq x y z
N MET A 1 2.05 -12.14 0.82
CA MET A 1 3.34 -11.62 1.33
C MET A 1 3.72 -10.41 0.49
N ASP A 2 4.00 -9.27 1.13
CA ASP A 2 4.54 -8.10 0.47
C ASP A 2 6.04 -8.30 0.23
N GLU A 3 6.48 -8.19 -1.03
CA GLU A 3 7.80 -8.58 -1.50
C GLU A 3 8.53 -7.50 -2.30
N HIS A 4 7.90 -6.36 -2.54
CA HIS A 4 8.52 -5.23 -3.21
C HIS A 4 9.03 -4.17 -2.21
N GLY A 5 9.72 -3.16 -2.74
CA GLY A 5 10.19 -2.03 -1.96
C GLY A 5 11.68 -2.04 -1.62
N GLN A 6 12.12 -0.91 -1.09
CA GLN A 6 13.54 -0.61 -0.87
C GLN A 6 14.19 -1.53 0.18
N LYS A 7 13.45 -1.90 1.22
CA LYS A 7 13.97 -2.80 2.28
C LYS A 7 14.28 -4.19 1.74
N VAL A 8 13.44 -4.69 0.84
CA VAL A 8 13.67 -6.00 0.22
C VAL A 8 14.88 -5.95 -0.68
N GLN A 9 14.99 -4.92 -1.53
CA GLN A 9 16.14 -4.70 -2.40
C GLN A 9 17.44 -4.60 -1.60
N GLN A 10 17.51 -3.74 -0.58
CA GLN A 10 18.68 -3.58 0.27
C GLN A 10 19.03 -4.85 1.06
N GLY A 11 18.01 -5.62 1.47
CA GLY A 11 18.22 -6.90 2.13
C GLY A 11 18.89 -7.92 1.20
N ALA A 12 18.45 -7.98 -0.06
CA ALA A 12 19.04 -8.84 -1.07
C ALA A 12 20.48 -8.43 -1.42
N GLU A 13 20.73 -7.13 -1.58
CA GLU A 13 22.08 -6.57 -1.80
C GLU A 13 23.05 -6.94 -0.68
N LYS A 14 22.64 -6.82 0.59
CA LYS A 14 23.44 -7.20 1.76
C LYS A 14 23.75 -8.70 1.80
N GLU A 15 22.84 -9.54 1.34
CA GLU A 15 23.00 -10.99 1.27
C GLU A 15 23.75 -11.42 -0.01
N GLY A 16 23.97 -10.53 -0.97
CA GLY A 16 24.61 -10.83 -2.26
C GLY A 16 23.78 -11.73 -3.17
N VAL A 17 22.44 -11.62 -3.09
CA VAL A 17 21.49 -12.43 -3.85
C VAL A 17 20.51 -11.55 -4.63
N GLU A 18 19.86 -12.12 -5.65
CA GLU A 18 18.76 -11.44 -6.34
C GLU A 18 17.55 -11.28 -5.42
N PRO A 19 16.81 -10.13 -5.48
CA PRO A 19 15.63 -9.89 -4.66
C PRO A 19 14.58 -11.01 -4.75
N GLN A 20 14.32 -11.55 -5.95
CA GLN A 20 13.39 -12.66 -6.14
C GLN A 20 13.81 -13.92 -5.37
N ALA A 21 15.09 -14.29 -5.45
CA ALA A 21 15.60 -15.47 -4.76
C ALA A 21 15.49 -15.35 -3.23
N ARG A 22 15.72 -14.13 -2.71
CA ARG A 22 15.50 -13.82 -1.29
C ARG A 22 14.03 -13.97 -0.91
N CYS A 23 13.12 -13.40 -1.70
CA CYS A 23 11.68 -13.51 -1.47
C CYS A 23 11.20 -14.95 -1.52
N ASP A 24 11.66 -15.75 -2.47
CA ASP A 24 11.30 -17.16 -2.59
C ASP A 24 11.69 -17.97 -1.35
N ARG A 25 12.92 -17.78 -0.87
CA ARG A 25 13.40 -18.44 0.36
C ARG A 25 12.55 -18.06 1.58
N ILE A 26 12.28 -16.77 1.75
CA ILE A 26 11.48 -16.28 2.90
C ILE A 26 10.03 -16.78 2.78
N ALA A 27 9.43 -16.78 1.59
CA ALA A 27 8.09 -17.31 1.38
C ALA A 27 7.99 -18.79 1.74
N ASP A 28 8.99 -19.59 1.42
CA ASP A 28 9.03 -21.01 1.79
C ASP A 28 9.14 -21.21 3.30
N GLU A 29 9.91 -20.36 3.99
CA GLU A 29 9.99 -20.39 5.45
C GLU A 29 8.62 -20.04 6.09
N PHE A 30 7.92 -19.01 5.58
CA PHE A 30 6.58 -18.67 6.04
C PHE A 30 5.58 -19.79 5.79
N LYS A 31 5.58 -20.42 4.61
CA LYS A 31 4.70 -21.57 4.33
C LYS A 31 4.93 -22.74 5.28
N LYS A 32 6.20 -23.07 5.57
CA LYS A 32 6.55 -24.10 6.57
C LYS A 32 6.02 -23.73 7.95
N MET A 33 6.15 -22.45 8.35
CA MET A 33 5.61 -21.97 9.62
C MET A 33 4.09 -22.10 9.68
N LEU A 34 3.35 -21.73 8.63
CA LEU A 34 1.88 -21.90 8.58
C LEU A 34 1.49 -23.35 8.79
N VAL A 35 2.15 -24.29 8.11
CA VAL A 35 1.93 -25.72 8.28
C VAL A 35 2.20 -26.15 9.73
N SER A 36 3.31 -25.71 10.33
CA SER A 36 3.67 -26.08 11.70
C SER A 36 2.68 -25.56 12.75
N LEU A 37 1.99 -24.45 12.45
CA LEU A 37 0.94 -23.86 13.29
C LEU A 37 -0.45 -24.43 13.02
N GLY A 38 -0.60 -25.36 12.07
CA GLY A 38 -1.88 -25.93 11.67
C GLY A 38 -2.81 -24.93 10.99
N ILE A 39 -2.25 -23.89 10.36
CA ILE A 39 -3.03 -22.89 9.64
C ILE A 39 -3.37 -23.45 8.25
N ALA A 40 -4.67 -23.58 7.99
CA ALA A 40 -5.22 -24.04 6.71
C ALA A 40 -5.82 -22.82 5.96
N ASN A 41 -5.00 -22.18 5.14
CA ASN A 41 -5.42 -21.10 4.27
C ASN A 41 -5.66 -21.62 2.85
N ASP A 42 -6.68 -21.09 2.19
CA ASP A 42 -7.03 -21.48 0.80
C ASP A 42 -6.09 -20.86 -0.22
N ASP A 43 -5.52 -19.67 0.07
CA ASP A 43 -4.58 -18.98 -0.80
C ASP A 43 -3.46 -18.29 0.00
N TYR A 44 -2.33 -18.08 -0.67
CA TYR A 44 -1.16 -17.36 -0.15
C TYR A 44 -0.61 -16.43 -1.22
N VAL A 45 -1.14 -15.21 -1.26
CA VAL A 45 -0.76 -14.21 -2.27
C VAL A 45 0.65 -13.68 -2.01
N ARG A 46 1.44 -13.62 -3.09
CA ARG A 46 2.74 -12.93 -3.13
C ARG A 46 2.67 -11.80 -4.13
N THR A 47 3.16 -10.63 -3.78
CA THR A 47 3.10 -9.46 -4.68
C THR A 47 3.99 -9.61 -5.93
N THR A 48 4.94 -10.54 -5.91
CA THR A 48 5.76 -10.91 -7.08
C THR A 48 5.06 -11.86 -8.06
N GLU A 49 3.88 -12.41 -7.72
CA GLU A 49 3.15 -13.30 -8.62
C GLU A 49 2.58 -12.54 -9.82
N SER A 50 2.66 -13.16 -11.00
CA SER A 50 2.14 -12.56 -12.24
C SER A 50 0.66 -12.18 -12.15
N ARG A 51 -0.17 -12.98 -11.44
CA ARG A 51 -1.60 -12.65 -11.23
C ARG A 51 -1.77 -11.34 -10.48
N HIS A 52 -0.94 -11.08 -9.46
CA HIS A 52 -1.00 -9.85 -8.69
C HIS A 52 -0.50 -8.65 -9.51
N GLN A 53 0.64 -8.80 -10.18
CA GLN A 53 1.18 -7.75 -11.04
C GLN A 53 0.20 -7.31 -12.14
N GLN A 54 -0.54 -8.27 -12.73
CA GLN A 54 -1.58 -7.99 -13.73
C GLN A 54 -2.73 -7.15 -13.15
N VAL A 55 -3.19 -7.49 -11.94
CA VAL A 55 -4.26 -6.73 -11.27
C VAL A 55 -3.80 -5.31 -10.94
N VAL A 56 -2.61 -5.15 -10.33
CA VAL A 56 -2.04 -3.82 -10.02
C VAL A 56 -1.90 -2.99 -11.29
N THR A 57 -1.33 -3.56 -12.34
CA THR A 57 -1.15 -2.88 -13.63
C THR A 57 -2.49 -2.43 -14.23
N SER A 58 -3.52 -3.28 -14.17
CA SER A 58 -4.85 -2.97 -14.67
C SER A 58 -5.50 -1.81 -13.91
N LEU A 59 -5.44 -1.84 -12.58
CA LEU A 59 -6.01 -0.77 -11.74
C LEU A 59 -5.26 0.55 -11.90
N LEU A 60 -3.93 0.52 -11.96
CA LEU A 60 -3.12 1.72 -12.21
C LEU A 60 -3.45 2.37 -13.54
N LYS A 61 -3.61 1.56 -14.59
CA LYS A 61 -3.96 2.04 -15.92
C LYS A 61 -5.34 2.71 -15.93
N ASP A 62 -6.34 2.06 -15.36
CA ASP A 62 -7.71 2.60 -15.27
C ASP A 62 -7.74 3.92 -14.48
N LEU A 63 -7.09 3.99 -13.32
CA LEU A 63 -7.01 5.19 -12.51
C LEU A 63 -6.29 6.34 -13.22
N PHE A 64 -5.23 6.03 -13.96
CA PHE A 64 -4.49 7.02 -14.75
C PHE A 64 -5.34 7.57 -15.90
N GLU A 65 -6.00 6.70 -16.66
CA GLU A 65 -6.89 7.08 -17.77
C GLU A 65 -8.07 7.94 -17.30
N ARG A 66 -8.57 7.72 -16.08
CA ARG A 66 -9.63 8.54 -15.46
C ARG A 66 -9.12 9.81 -14.79
N GLY A 67 -7.80 10.06 -14.84
CA GLY A 67 -7.20 11.27 -14.26
C GLY A 67 -7.17 11.27 -12.73
N GLU A 68 -7.26 10.10 -12.08
CA GLU A 68 -7.10 9.95 -10.63
C GLU A 68 -5.63 9.91 -10.21
N ILE A 69 -4.73 9.73 -11.17
CA ILE A 69 -3.28 9.76 -10.98
C ILE A 69 -2.69 10.91 -11.81
N TYR A 70 -1.78 11.66 -11.24
CA TYR A 70 -1.06 12.75 -11.90
C TYR A 70 0.42 12.75 -11.52
N GLN A 71 1.24 13.43 -12.32
CA GLN A 71 2.66 13.59 -12.05
C GLN A 71 2.93 14.99 -11.48
N ALA A 72 3.74 15.04 -10.42
CA ALA A 72 4.19 16.31 -9.84
C ALA A 72 5.64 16.19 -9.33
N GLU A 73 6.32 17.33 -9.28
CA GLU A 73 7.57 17.46 -8.55
C GLU A 73 7.25 17.71 -7.08
N TYR A 74 7.88 16.96 -6.21
CA TYR A 74 7.74 17.11 -4.78
C TYR A 74 9.10 17.30 -4.14
N SER A 75 9.23 18.33 -3.34
CA SER A 75 10.38 18.58 -2.48
C SER A 75 9.96 18.39 -1.04
N GLY A 76 10.69 17.59 -0.29
CA GLY A 76 10.34 17.35 1.10
C GLY A 76 11.32 16.43 1.82
N PHE A 77 11.10 16.29 3.12
CA PHE A 77 11.87 15.40 3.96
C PHE A 77 11.45 13.96 3.73
N TYR A 78 12.40 13.10 3.43
CA TYR A 78 12.18 11.69 3.18
C TYR A 78 12.88 10.82 4.20
N SER A 79 12.12 9.91 4.80
CA SER A 79 12.64 8.86 5.67
C SER A 79 12.94 7.60 4.87
N MET A 80 14.23 7.23 4.80
CA MET A 80 14.66 5.96 4.21
C MET A 80 14.09 4.76 4.98
N ARG A 81 13.97 4.89 6.31
CA ARG A 81 13.51 3.81 7.18
C ARG A 81 12.00 3.56 7.07
N ALA A 82 11.21 4.63 7.00
CA ALA A 82 9.76 4.54 6.87
C ALA A 82 9.30 4.46 5.40
N GLU A 83 10.23 4.65 4.45
CA GLU A 83 9.97 4.68 3.01
C GLU A 83 8.90 5.70 2.58
N GLN A 84 8.82 6.84 3.30
CA GLN A 84 7.80 7.86 3.06
C GLN A 84 8.34 9.28 3.16
N PHE A 85 7.66 10.21 2.49
CA PHE A 85 7.84 11.63 2.72
C PHE A 85 7.21 12.03 4.06
N LEU A 86 7.93 12.87 4.81
CA LEU A 86 7.55 13.39 6.11
C LEU A 86 7.14 14.85 6.00
N GLN A 87 6.30 15.29 6.91
CA GLN A 87 5.85 16.67 7.05
C GLN A 87 6.44 17.29 8.32
N GLU A 88 6.45 18.61 8.39
CA GLU A 88 6.90 19.33 9.59
C GLU A 88 6.10 18.92 10.85
N LYS A 89 4.82 18.56 10.70
CA LYS A 89 3.98 18.06 11.79
C LYS A 89 4.42 16.70 12.35
N ASP A 90 5.24 15.94 11.61
CA ASP A 90 5.75 14.63 12.05
C ASP A 90 6.96 14.78 12.98
N LYS A 91 7.48 16.00 13.15
CA LYS A 91 8.51 16.34 14.13
C LYS A 91 7.95 16.34 15.56
N VAL A 92 8.75 15.85 16.49
CA VAL A 92 8.47 15.92 17.92
C VAL A 92 9.61 16.70 18.57
N ASP A 93 9.29 17.71 19.34
CA ASP A 93 10.27 18.60 20.00
C ASP A 93 11.31 19.20 19.02
N GLY A 94 10.86 19.50 17.78
CA GLY A 94 11.67 20.10 16.72
C GLY A 94 12.61 19.14 15.99
N GLY A 95 12.59 17.86 16.33
CA GLY A 95 13.39 16.81 15.70
C GLY A 95 12.55 15.69 15.10
N TRP A 96 13.20 14.87 14.24
CA TRP A 96 12.55 13.69 13.68
C TRP A 96 12.60 12.55 14.71
N PRO A 97 11.45 11.91 15.06
CA PRO A 97 11.43 10.71 15.88
C PRO A 97 12.35 9.62 15.34
N GLU A 98 12.99 8.87 16.25
CA GLU A 98 13.94 7.80 15.90
C GLU A 98 13.34 6.73 14.98
N ILE A 99 12.01 6.57 15.02
CA ILE A 99 11.28 5.64 14.14
C ILE A 99 11.51 5.95 12.65
N PHE A 100 11.79 7.21 12.30
CA PHE A 100 12.04 7.62 10.92
C PHE A 100 13.50 7.39 10.47
N GLY A 101 14.44 7.15 11.42
CA GLY A 101 15.86 6.97 11.11
C GLY A 101 16.46 8.21 10.46
N GLU A 102 17.33 8.00 9.49
CA GLU A 102 17.92 9.09 8.70
C GLU A 102 16.86 9.74 7.80
N VAL A 103 16.77 11.07 7.89
CA VAL A 103 15.84 11.87 7.09
C VAL A 103 16.64 12.86 6.25
N THR A 104 16.41 12.83 4.96
CA THR A 104 17.08 13.69 3.97
C THR A 104 16.06 14.53 3.22
N GLU A 105 16.41 15.76 2.86
CA GLU A 105 15.60 16.55 1.96
C GLU A 105 15.90 16.14 0.51
N ILE A 106 14.85 15.76 -0.21
CA ILE A 106 14.97 15.37 -1.62
C ILE A 106 13.93 16.10 -2.46
N THR A 107 14.30 16.39 -3.69
CA THR A 107 13.37 16.86 -4.73
C THR A 107 13.28 15.79 -5.79
N GLU A 108 12.09 15.28 -6.01
CA GLU A 108 11.86 14.15 -6.89
C GLU A 108 10.53 14.31 -7.63
N LYS A 109 10.51 13.97 -8.91
CA LYS A 109 9.30 13.92 -9.71
C LYS A 109 8.67 12.54 -9.55
N ASN A 110 7.40 12.51 -9.11
CA ASN A 110 6.69 11.26 -8.83
C ASN A 110 5.25 11.32 -9.33
N TYR A 111 4.59 10.17 -9.33
CA TYR A 111 3.16 10.04 -9.58
C TYR A 111 2.40 9.99 -8.26
N PHE A 112 1.26 10.68 -8.22
CA PHE A 112 0.41 10.83 -7.04
C PHE A 112 -1.01 10.38 -7.36
N PHE A 113 -1.61 9.61 -6.45
CA PHE A 113 -3.02 9.28 -6.46
C PHE A 113 -3.79 10.33 -5.66
N LYS A 114 -4.90 10.85 -6.20
CA LYS A 114 -5.73 11.91 -5.60
C LYS A 114 -6.49 11.43 -4.36
N LEU A 115 -5.76 11.03 -3.33
CA LEU A 115 -6.30 10.50 -2.08
C LEU A 115 -7.18 11.52 -1.38
N GLY A 116 -6.73 12.78 -1.31
CA GLY A 116 -7.44 13.87 -0.64
C GLY A 116 -8.83 14.15 -1.20
N LYS A 117 -9.05 13.90 -2.49
CA LYS A 117 -10.35 14.01 -3.16
C LYS A 117 -11.47 13.20 -2.48
N TYR A 118 -11.13 12.09 -1.86
CA TYR A 118 -12.05 11.11 -1.29
C TYR A 118 -12.22 11.24 0.23
N GLN A 119 -11.54 12.20 0.88
CA GLN A 119 -11.54 12.34 2.34
C GLN A 119 -12.94 12.52 2.90
N GLU A 120 -13.75 13.42 2.34
CA GLU A 120 -15.10 13.69 2.82
C GLU A 120 -16.02 12.47 2.65
N TRP A 121 -15.87 11.77 1.52
CA TRP A 121 -16.58 10.52 1.29
C TRP A 121 -16.25 9.49 2.38
N LEU A 122 -14.98 9.26 2.69
CA LEU A 122 -14.58 8.30 3.72
C LEU A 122 -15.09 8.69 5.10
N LEU A 123 -15.03 9.97 5.45
CA LEU A 123 -15.59 10.47 6.70
C LEU A 123 -17.09 10.19 6.82
N GLN A 124 -17.85 10.41 5.76
CA GLN A 124 -19.28 10.14 5.74
C GLN A 124 -19.55 8.63 5.81
N PHE A 125 -18.82 7.84 5.02
CA PHE A 125 -18.92 6.39 5.01
C PHE A 125 -18.70 5.79 6.41
N LEU A 126 -17.66 6.22 7.13
CA LEU A 126 -17.37 5.74 8.49
C LEU A 126 -18.42 6.17 9.52
N LYS A 127 -19.06 7.34 9.35
CA LYS A 127 -20.16 7.77 10.21
C LYS A 127 -21.42 6.94 10.03
N GLU A 128 -21.70 6.52 8.81
CA GLU A 128 -22.85 5.69 8.45
C GLU A 128 -22.63 4.20 8.82
N ASN A 129 -21.38 3.72 8.71
CA ASN A 129 -20.98 2.34 8.96
C ASN A 129 -20.20 2.20 10.28
N LYS A 130 -20.92 2.29 11.42
CA LYS A 130 -20.31 2.37 12.76
C LYS A 130 -19.48 1.17 13.20
N ASN A 131 -19.58 0.05 12.50
CA ASN A 131 -18.87 -1.20 12.79
C ASN A 131 -17.91 -1.60 11.67
N PHE A 132 -17.58 -0.66 10.77
CA PHE A 132 -16.67 -0.93 9.67
C PHE A 132 -15.24 -1.25 10.16
N ILE A 133 -14.80 -0.55 11.22
CA ILE A 133 -13.49 -0.83 11.86
C ILE A 133 -13.73 -1.26 13.30
N LEU A 134 -13.24 -2.44 13.66
CA LEU A 134 -13.35 -2.99 15.00
C LEU A 134 -11.96 -3.16 15.65
N PRO A 135 -11.87 -2.99 16.97
CA PRO A 135 -12.92 -2.50 17.91
C PRO A 135 -13.23 -1.01 17.72
N ALA A 136 -14.40 -0.57 18.13
CA ALA A 136 -14.98 0.75 17.84
C ALA A 136 -14.05 1.96 18.14
N HIS A 137 -13.21 1.86 19.18
CA HIS A 137 -12.25 2.93 19.50
C HIS A 137 -11.23 3.16 18.35
N ARG A 138 -10.94 2.15 17.55
CA ARG A 138 -10.07 2.28 16.36
C ARG A 138 -10.74 3.08 15.26
N GLN A 139 -12.04 2.87 15.05
CA GLN A 139 -12.80 3.71 14.10
C GLN A 139 -12.82 5.17 14.55
N SER A 140 -13.00 5.42 15.85
CA SER A 140 -12.96 6.78 16.40
C SER A 140 -11.59 7.45 16.18
N GLN A 141 -10.49 6.71 16.32
CA GLN A 141 -9.14 7.22 16.03
C GLN A 141 -8.96 7.57 14.55
N VAL A 142 -9.48 6.75 13.63
CA VAL A 142 -9.43 7.03 12.19
C VAL A 142 -10.27 8.25 11.83
N ILE A 143 -11.47 8.38 12.39
CA ILE A 143 -12.32 9.57 12.19
C ILE A 143 -11.61 10.84 12.70
N GLU A 144 -10.93 10.77 13.85
CA GLU A 144 -10.16 11.90 14.36
C GLU A 144 -8.98 12.26 13.43
N PHE A 145 -8.25 11.27 12.96
CA PHE A 145 -7.16 11.44 11.97
C PHE A 145 -7.66 12.14 10.69
N LEU A 146 -8.86 11.78 10.21
CA LEU A 146 -9.45 12.34 9.00
C LEU A 146 -10.01 13.76 9.16
N LYS A 147 -9.93 14.39 10.34
CA LYS A 147 -10.23 15.82 10.50
C LYS A 147 -9.14 16.72 9.94
N GLU A 148 -7.91 16.23 9.91
CA GLU A 148 -6.79 16.90 9.25
C GLU A 148 -6.82 16.61 7.74
N PRO A 149 -6.45 17.59 6.89
CA PRO A 149 -6.42 17.40 5.45
C PRO A 149 -5.49 16.24 5.03
N LEU A 150 -6.00 15.34 4.20
CA LEU A 150 -5.20 14.30 3.59
C LEU A 150 -4.40 14.86 2.41
N ASN A 151 -3.12 14.51 2.36
CA ASN A 151 -2.33 14.71 1.17
C ASN A 151 -2.57 13.58 0.16
N ASP A 152 -2.34 13.89 -1.11
CA ASP A 152 -2.36 12.88 -2.15
C ASP A 152 -1.23 11.86 -1.93
N LEU A 153 -1.52 10.61 -2.24
CA LEU A 153 -0.61 9.50 -1.99
C LEU A 153 0.43 9.41 -3.12
N CYS A 154 1.71 9.54 -2.79
CA CYS A 154 2.79 9.26 -3.72
C CYS A 154 2.83 7.75 -4.00
N ILE A 155 2.58 7.35 -5.25
CA ILE A 155 2.43 5.94 -5.66
C ILE A 155 3.56 5.42 -6.53
N SER A 156 4.64 6.18 -6.69
CA SER A 156 5.76 5.78 -7.55
C SER A 156 7.12 6.01 -6.89
N ARG A 157 8.12 5.33 -7.46
CA ARG A 157 9.54 5.62 -7.24
C ARG A 157 10.29 5.53 -8.57
N PRO A 158 11.23 6.45 -8.87
CA PRO A 158 12.10 6.31 -10.03
C PRO A 158 12.94 5.03 -9.95
N LYS A 159 13.10 4.34 -11.07
CA LYS A 159 13.90 3.10 -11.13
C LYS A 159 15.36 3.28 -10.75
N GLU A 160 15.91 4.47 -10.94
CA GLU A 160 17.27 4.80 -10.51
C GLU A 160 17.45 4.64 -8.99
N ARG A 161 16.38 4.87 -8.23
CA ARG A 161 16.37 4.76 -6.78
C ARG A 161 15.86 3.42 -6.29
N LEU A 162 14.83 2.87 -6.92
CA LEU A 162 14.22 1.61 -6.59
C LEU A 162 13.90 0.85 -7.87
N SER A 163 14.66 -0.20 -8.16
CA SER A 163 14.42 -1.04 -9.34
C SER A 163 13.51 -2.24 -9.05
N TRP A 164 13.33 -2.60 -7.76
CA TRP A 164 12.55 -3.74 -7.32
C TRP A 164 11.11 -3.36 -6.98
N GLY A 165 10.22 -3.49 -7.96
CA GLY A 165 8.80 -3.16 -7.86
C GLY A 165 8.07 -3.39 -9.18
N ILE A 166 6.76 -3.25 -9.19
CA ILE A 166 5.93 -3.36 -10.40
C ILE A 166 6.09 -2.08 -11.22
N PRO A 167 6.55 -2.15 -12.49
CA PRO A 167 6.64 -0.96 -13.34
C PRO A 167 5.29 -0.28 -13.54
N LEU A 168 5.26 1.05 -13.58
CA LEU A 168 4.03 1.76 -13.94
C LEU A 168 3.67 1.51 -15.41
N PRO A 169 2.41 1.18 -15.72
CA PRO A 169 2.01 0.85 -17.10
C PRO A 169 2.09 2.03 -18.07
N PHE A 170 2.05 3.25 -17.57
CA PHE A 170 2.08 4.50 -18.34
C PHE A 170 3.43 5.21 -18.31
N ASP A 171 4.39 4.75 -17.48
CA ASP A 171 5.76 5.28 -17.43
C ASP A 171 6.73 4.24 -16.89
N GLN A 172 7.50 3.62 -17.77
CA GLN A 172 8.41 2.52 -17.45
C GLN A 172 9.66 2.92 -16.68
N GLU A 173 9.92 4.22 -16.51
CA GLU A 173 11.04 4.74 -15.70
C GLU A 173 10.72 4.74 -14.20
N TYR A 174 9.49 4.36 -13.83
CA TYR A 174 9.02 4.30 -12.46
C TYR A 174 8.51 2.91 -12.10
N VAL A 175 8.62 2.58 -10.81
CA VAL A 175 7.94 1.43 -10.20
C VAL A 175 6.88 1.89 -9.22
N THR A 176 5.90 1.03 -8.98
CA THR A 176 4.81 1.26 -8.03
C THR A 176 5.34 1.31 -6.60
N TYR A 177 4.85 2.27 -5.83
CA TYR A 177 5.11 2.35 -4.41
C TYR A 177 4.41 1.23 -3.63
N VAL A 178 5.11 0.72 -2.63
CA VAL A 178 4.74 -0.49 -1.89
C VAL A 178 3.30 -0.53 -1.37
N TRP A 179 2.77 0.57 -0.83
CA TRP A 179 1.41 0.55 -0.28
C TRP A 179 0.32 0.44 -1.34
N PHE A 180 0.50 1.04 -2.53
CA PHE A 180 -0.45 0.84 -3.61
C PHE A 180 -0.40 -0.60 -4.14
N ASP A 181 0.80 -1.16 -4.25
CA ASP A 181 1.02 -2.55 -4.63
C ASP A 181 0.44 -3.51 -3.58
N ALA A 182 0.91 -3.42 -2.34
CA ALA A 182 0.56 -4.36 -1.28
C ALA A 182 -0.95 -4.46 -1.03
N LEU A 183 -1.68 -3.32 -0.98
CA LEU A 183 -3.11 -3.32 -0.67
C LEU A 183 -3.97 -4.02 -1.72
N VAL A 184 -3.55 -4.02 -2.98
CA VAL A 184 -4.25 -4.70 -4.08
C VAL A 184 -4.26 -6.23 -3.93
N ASN A 185 -3.44 -6.81 -3.05
CA ASN A 185 -3.41 -8.27 -2.82
C ASN A 185 -4.79 -8.84 -2.45
N TYR A 186 -5.64 -8.09 -1.74
CA TYR A 186 -6.96 -8.55 -1.30
C TYR A 186 -7.89 -8.82 -2.49
N VAL A 187 -7.97 -7.91 -3.45
CA VAL A 187 -8.77 -8.13 -4.67
C VAL A 187 -8.11 -9.13 -5.62
N THR A 188 -6.77 -9.26 -5.57
CA THR A 188 -6.05 -10.32 -6.28
C THR A 188 -6.47 -11.70 -5.75
N ALA A 189 -6.49 -11.89 -4.42
CA ALA A 189 -6.93 -13.13 -3.80
C ALA A 189 -8.36 -13.49 -4.17
N ALA A 190 -9.25 -12.50 -4.23
CA ALA A 190 -10.64 -12.69 -4.67
C ALA A 190 -10.79 -12.96 -6.17
N GLY A 191 -9.70 -12.89 -6.96
CA GLY A 191 -9.72 -13.18 -8.39
C GLY A 191 -10.26 -12.03 -9.25
N TYR A 192 -9.87 -10.78 -8.95
CA TYR A 192 -10.29 -9.59 -9.68
C TYR A 192 -10.21 -9.76 -11.20
N GLY A 193 -11.29 -9.37 -11.90
CA GLY A 193 -11.43 -9.54 -13.34
C GLY A 193 -11.87 -10.94 -13.78
N GLY A 194 -11.92 -11.92 -12.86
CA GLY A 194 -12.37 -13.29 -13.11
C GLY A 194 -13.87 -13.48 -12.83
N LYS A 195 -14.41 -14.62 -13.29
CA LYS A 195 -15.84 -14.95 -13.16
C LYS A 195 -16.30 -15.18 -11.69
N GLU A 196 -15.38 -15.58 -10.82
CA GLU A 196 -15.68 -15.91 -9.42
C GLU A 196 -15.49 -14.69 -8.49
N PHE A 197 -14.99 -13.57 -9.03
CA PHE A 197 -14.70 -12.36 -8.22
C PHE A 197 -15.89 -11.91 -7.37
N THR A 198 -17.07 -11.80 -7.99
CA THR A 198 -18.30 -11.36 -7.30
C THR A 198 -18.84 -12.34 -6.24
N LYS A 199 -18.28 -13.53 -6.14
CA LYS A 199 -18.59 -14.50 -5.07
C LYS A 199 -17.70 -14.35 -3.86
N LEU A 200 -16.48 -13.81 -4.06
CA LEU A 200 -15.44 -13.67 -3.04
C LEU A 200 -15.23 -12.23 -2.63
N TRP A 201 -15.79 -11.27 -3.38
CA TRP A 201 -15.74 -9.85 -3.07
C TRP A 201 -17.15 -9.25 -2.99
N PRO A 202 -17.45 -8.42 -1.97
CA PRO A 202 -16.56 -8.00 -0.89
C PRO A 202 -16.22 -9.15 0.08
N ALA A 203 -15.06 -9.06 0.75
CA ALA A 203 -14.71 -9.99 1.80
C ALA A 203 -15.57 -9.74 3.05
N ASP A 204 -15.85 -10.77 3.84
CA ASP A 204 -16.61 -10.61 5.08
C ASP A 204 -15.81 -9.89 6.17
N LEU A 205 -14.48 -10.05 6.18
CA LEU A 205 -13.62 -9.48 7.20
C LEU A 205 -12.16 -9.41 6.72
N HIS A 206 -11.52 -8.27 6.99
CA HIS A 206 -10.06 -8.13 6.96
C HIS A 206 -9.49 -8.15 8.39
N VAL A 207 -8.57 -9.05 8.70
CA VAL A 207 -7.85 -9.09 9.98
C VAL A 207 -6.51 -8.43 9.81
N ILE A 208 -6.32 -7.26 10.44
CA ILE A 208 -5.20 -6.35 10.18
C ILE A 208 -4.37 -6.15 11.45
N GLY A 209 -3.05 -6.17 11.31
CA GLY A 209 -2.13 -5.79 12.37
C GLY A 209 -2.32 -4.32 12.78
N LYS A 210 -2.27 -4.03 14.09
CA LYS A 210 -2.48 -2.68 14.62
C LYS A 210 -1.54 -1.62 14.01
N ASP A 211 -0.33 -2.03 13.66
CA ASP A 211 0.75 -1.14 13.21
C ASP A 211 0.58 -0.70 11.75
N ILE A 212 -0.27 -1.42 10.99
CA ILE A 212 -0.60 -1.12 9.60
C ILE A 212 -2.08 -0.78 9.40
N LEU A 213 -2.85 -0.61 10.49
CA LEU A 213 -4.26 -0.27 10.39
C LEU A 213 -4.44 1.13 9.81
N ALA A 214 -3.84 2.14 10.43
CA ALA A 214 -3.96 3.53 9.97
C ALA A 214 -2.57 4.12 9.67
N PRO A 215 -2.39 4.81 8.51
CA PRO A 215 -3.41 5.08 7.51
C PRO A 215 -3.66 3.94 6.48
N PRO A 216 -2.78 2.91 6.27
CA PRO A 216 -2.86 2.08 5.06
C PRO A 216 -4.20 1.37 4.87
N HIS A 217 -4.68 0.61 5.86
CA HIS A 217 -5.87 -0.22 5.71
C HIS A 217 -7.18 0.51 6.03
N ALA A 218 -7.13 1.52 6.91
CA ALA A 218 -8.33 2.24 7.32
C ALA A 218 -8.57 3.54 6.53
N VAL A 219 -7.58 4.01 5.74
CA VAL A 219 -7.69 5.23 4.93
C VAL A 219 -7.38 4.95 3.47
N TYR A 220 -6.16 4.48 3.15
CA TYR A 220 -5.76 4.30 1.75
C TYR A 220 -6.62 3.23 1.06
N TRP A 221 -6.79 2.09 1.70
CA TRP A 221 -7.48 0.95 1.09
C TRP A 221 -8.95 1.23 0.77
N PRO A 222 -9.81 1.73 1.70
CA PRO A 222 -11.18 2.08 1.36
C PRO A 222 -11.29 3.13 0.25
N ILE A 223 -10.41 4.13 0.27
CA ILE A 223 -10.37 5.16 -0.78
C ILE A 223 -9.95 4.58 -2.13
N MET A 224 -8.96 3.68 -2.15
CA MET A 224 -8.56 3.01 -3.39
C MET A 224 -9.70 2.15 -3.96
N LEU A 225 -10.42 1.44 -3.11
CA LEU A 225 -11.60 0.66 -3.52
C LEU A 225 -12.69 1.56 -4.12
N GLU A 226 -13.07 2.64 -3.44
CA GLU A 226 -14.04 3.61 -3.95
C GLU A 226 -13.60 4.18 -5.30
N ALA A 227 -12.33 4.60 -5.41
CA ALA A 227 -11.78 5.11 -6.66
C ALA A 227 -11.79 4.06 -7.78
N CYS A 228 -11.71 2.78 -7.46
CA CYS A 228 -11.80 1.67 -8.41
C CYS A 228 -13.23 1.16 -8.63
N ASN A 229 -14.26 1.81 -8.06
CA ASN A 229 -15.66 1.39 -8.05
C ASN A 229 -15.85 -0.03 -7.47
N LEU A 230 -15.10 -0.35 -6.42
CA LEU A 230 -15.20 -1.59 -5.66
C LEU A 230 -15.78 -1.31 -4.26
N GLU A 231 -16.56 -2.26 -3.77
CA GLU A 231 -17.17 -2.14 -2.44
C GLU A 231 -16.09 -2.23 -1.34
N PRO A 232 -16.04 -1.26 -0.39
CA PRO A 232 -15.13 -1.29 0.74
C PRO A 232 -15.42 -2.43 1.72
N VAL A 233 -14.36 -2.95 2.37
CA VAL A 233 -14.41 -4.03 3.35
C VAL A 233 -13.74 -3.60 4.64
#